data_2c5c0cb9f11a580c440ca28269b2dc4c
#
_entry.id   2c5c0cb9f11a580c440ca28269b2dc4c
#
_cell.length_a   1.000
_cell.length_b   1.000
_cell.length_c   1.000
_cell.angle_alpha   90.00
_cell.angle_beta   90.00
_cell.angle_gamma   90.00
#
_symmetry.space_group_name_H-M   'P 1'
#
loop_
_entity.id
_entity.type
_entity.pdbx_description
1 polymer ?
#
loop_
_entity_poly.entity_id
_entity_poly.type
_entity_poly.pdbx_seq_one_letter_code
_entity_poly.pdbx_strand_id
1 'polypeptide(L)'
;MKKLYELIKECKEKGIPIPTDAKVSKEDLIRKLANYHLDQNPNGLPPLEQVSSQLAKDIADLSEKDQGEVLMSDRFAAGEKMNGIRGILHIRPEGNRFTSRNRCANTYLLNELTDNVPHLKGLDLRDFEGSIFDGELYLPSEFFKLDTFTNALEATTALLHCSPDKARDYQESTGQRIHYHIFDVLRANGQGLTTCPLRERVQYLKDFQGFIKSSGYGENIRFEELVFHDKEEYFRKIIEAGGEGIVLKDLNAPYFQGARSSSWLKLKRSNTTDAIIIGYDRGKEWDKKGLIGSVELGVFDENGDLRSIGRVSSLSFQKRIDMTELVEVTPTMKKEYLGTVVECRFQELNKNLRGRHLQILSFREGQNAKPISECHLNLSKEKEKLARVGITIPDPVNERLIQIGNLEMASINFRSTED
;
A
#
# COMPACT_ATOMS: atom_id res chain seq x y z
N MET A 1 -0.57 7.92 -14.06
CA MET A 1 -0.89 7.03 -15.21
C MET A 1 -1.60 7.85 -16.28
N LYS A 2 -1.16 7.77 -17.55
CA LYS A 2 -1.69 8.58 -18.68
C LYS A 2 -3.20 8.41 -18.86
N LYS A 3 -3.88 9.44 -19.38
CA LYS A 3 -5.31 9.39 -19.73
C LYS A 3 -5.51 8.54 -20.99
N LEU A 4 -6.73 8.07 -21.23
CA LEU A 4 -7.04 7.18 -22.37
C LEU A 4 -6.62 7.80 -23.72
N TYR A 5 -6.91 9.08 -23.94
CA TYR A 5 -6.57 9.77 -25.19
C TYR A 5 -5.06 9.91 -25.40
N GLU A 6 -4.27 10.05 -24.33
CA GLU A 6 -2.80 10.11 -24.40
C GLU A 6 -2.22 8.75 -24.83
N LEU A 7 -2.79 7.64 -24.32
CA LEU A 7 -2.40 6.29 -24.72
C LEU A 7 -2.76 6.02 -26.19
N ILE A 8 -3.93 6.47 -26.65
CA ILE A 8 -4.35 6.37 -28.05
C ILE A 8 -3.37 7.13 -28.95
N LYS A 9 -2.99 8.35 -28.58
CA LYS A 9 -2.02 9.16 -29.32
C LYS A 9 -0.69 8.45 -29.42
N GLU A 10 -0.17 7.94 -28.30
CA GLU A 10 1.10 7.23 -28.25
C GLU A 10 1.10 5.94 -29.08
N CYS A 11 0.01 5.15 -29.05
CA CYS A 11 -0.12 3.99 -29.93
C CYS A 11 -0.04 4.36 -31.40
N LYS A 12 -0.72 5.45 -31.81
CA LYS A 12 -0.68 5.95 -33.19
C LYS A 12 0.72 6.40 -33.59
N GLU A 13 1.42 7.15 -32.73
CA GLU A 13 2.81 7.59 -32.96
C GLU A 13 3.79 6.43 -33.13
N LYS A 14 3.54 5.31 -32.46
CA LYS A 14 4.34 4.08 -32.56
C LYS A 14 3.87 3.11 -33.66
N GLY A 15 2.85 3.48 -34.44
CA GLY A 15 2.29 2.62 -35.49
C GLY A 15 1.56 1.37 -34.95
N ILE A 16 1.13 1.38 -33.69
CA ILE A 16 0.43 0.26 -33.08
C ILE A 16 -1.03 0.28 -33.51
N PRO A 17 -1.57 -0.79 -34.13
CA PRO A 17 -2.94 -0.81 -34.62
C PRO A 17 -3.95 -0.78 -33.47
N ILE A 18 -4.90 0.15 -33.55
CA ILE A 18 -6.02 0.28 -32.61
C ILE A 18 -7.29 -0.11 -33.36
N PRO A 19 -8.11 -1.06 -32.85
CA PRO A 19 -9.39 -1.39 -33.48
C PRO A 19 -10.28 -0.15 -33.60
N THR A 20 -10.87 0.05 -34.77
CA THR A 20 -11.78 1.17 -35.02
C THR A 20 -13.20 0.89 -34.56
N ASP A 21 -13.57 -0.39 -34.45
CA ASP A 21 -14.95 -0.85 -34.28
C ASP A 21 -15.26 -1.37 -32.88
N ALA A 22 -14.27 -1.35 -31.96
CA ALA A 22 -14.44 -1.84 -30.60
C ALA A 22 -14.14 -0.75 -29.57
N LYS A 23 -14.87 -0.80 -28.46
CA LYS A 23 -14.61 0.04 -27.29
C LYS A 23 -13.29 -0.38 -26.66
N VAL A 24 -12.18 0.27 -27.04
CA VAL A 24 -10.83 -0.05 -26.56
C VAL A 24 -10.69 0.36 -25.11
N SER A 25 -10.34 -0.59 -24.26
CA SER A 25 -10.08 -0.31 -22.86
C SER A 25 -8.68 0.31 -22.64
N LYS A 26 -8.51 0.98 -21.53
CA LYS A 26 -7.21 1.53 -21.13
C LYS A 26 -6.17 0.41 -20.93
N GLU A 27 -6.59 -0.71 -20.36
CA GLU A 27 -5.79 -1.94 -20.19
C GLU A 27 -5.28 -2.49 -21.51
N ASP A 28 -6.13 -2.54 -22.54
CA ASP A 28 -5.74 -3.05 -23.86
C ASP A 28 -4.65 -2.20 -24.50
N LEU A 29 -4.74 -0.88 -24.37
CA LEU A 29 -3.71 0.02 -24.88
C LEU A 29 -2.39 -0.12 -24.13
N ILE A 30 -2.45 -0.22 -22.81
CA ILE A 30 -1.26 -0.47 -21.97
C ILE A 30 -0.60 -1.78 -22.37
N ARG A 31 -1.37 -2.85 -22.57
CA ARG A 31 -0.85 -4.16 -23.01
C ARG A 31 -0.19 -4.07 -24.40
N LYS A 32 -0.81 -3.37 -25.36
CA LYS A 32 -0.24 -3.17 -26.70
C LYS A 32 1.06 -2.38 -26.65
N LEU A 33 1.12 -1.32 -25.87
CA LEU A 33 2.35 -0.53 -25.65
C LEU A 33 3.43 -1.34 -24.95
N ALA A 34 3.08 -2.13 -23.94
CA ALA A 34 4.01 -3.03 -23.28
C ALA A 34 4.59 -4.07 -24.26
N ASN A 35 3.75 -4.70 -25.09
CA ASN A 35 4.21 -5.64 -26.11
C ASN A 35 5.15 -4.98 -27.11
N TYR A 36 4.83 -3.77 -27.60
CA TYR A 36 5.73 -3.01 -28.47
C TYR A 36 7.12 -2.82 -27.84
N HIS A 37 7.17 -2.48 -26.54
CA HIS A 37 8.45 -2.32 -25.85
C HIS A 37 9.16 -3.66 -25.57
N LEU A 38 8.43 -4.77 -25.41
CA LEU A 38 9.02 -6.11 -25.33
C LEU A 38 9.72 -6.48 -26.64
N ASP A 39 9.10 -6.18 -27.78
CA ASP A 39 9.66 -6.45 -29.12
C ASP A 39 10.93 -5.62 -29.39
N GLN A 40 11.08 -4.49 -28.68
CA GLN A 40 12.26 -3.61 -28.77
C GLN A 40 13.31 -3.92 -27.68
N ASN A 41 13.23 -5.07 -26.98
CA ASN A 41 14.10 -5.37 -25.83
C ASN A 41 15.60 -5.34 -26.23
N PRO A 42 16.38 -4.35 -25.75
CA PRO A 42 17.78 -4.17 -26.16
C PRO A 42 18.75 -5.17 -25.53
N ASN A 43 18.34 -5.88 -24.48
CA ASN A 43 19.23 -6.73 -23.66
C ASN A 43 19.30 -8.18 -24.15
N GLY A 44 18.60 -8.54 -25.23
CA GLY A 44 18.60 -9.89 -25.80
C GLY A 44 18.01 -11.00 -24.90
N LEU A 45 17.57 -10.67 -23.68
CA LEU A 45 16.89 -11.61 -22.81
C LEU A 45 15.45 -11.82 -23.30
N PRO A 46 14.91 -13.05 -23.23
CA PRO A 46 13.52 -13.31 -23.56
C PRO A 46 12.59 -12.44 -22.72
N PRO A 47 11.52 -11.90 -23.33
CA PRO A 47 10.57 -11.06 -22.59
C PRO A 47 9.88 -11.87 -21.50
N LEU A 48 9.71 -11.24 -20.31
CA LEU A 48 8.93 -11.82 -19.22
C LEU A 48 7.44 -11.69 -19.48
N GLU A 49 6.70 -12.72 -19.10
CA GLU A 49 5.24 -12.63 -19.07
C GLU A 49 4.79 -11.48 -18.15
N GLN A 50 3.95 -10.60 -18.66
CA GLN A 50 3.48 -9.41 -17.96
C GLN A 50 2.30 -9.75 -17.03
N VAL A 51 2.56 -10.55 -16.01
CA VAL A 51 1.56 -11.03 -15.06
C VAL A 51 1.10 -9.89 -14.14
N SER A 52 -0.18 -9.58 -14.18
CA SER A 52 -0.77 -8.57 -13.29
C SER A 52 -1.22 -9.21 -11.98
N SER A 53 -0.73 -8.70 -10.85
CA SER A 53 -1.06 -9.24 -9.53
C SER A 53 -2.53 -9.03 -9.15
N GLN A 54 -3.16 -10.05 -8.55
CA GLN A 54 -4.46 -9.91 -7.91
C GLN A 54 -4.36 -8.98 -6.70
N LEU A 55 -5.41 -8.18 -6.47
CA LEU A 55 -5.49 -7.21 -5.38
C LEU A 55 -6.59 -7.60 -4.39
N ALA A 56 -6.30 -7.43 -3.09
CA ALA A 56 -7.29 -7.64 -2.04
C ALA A 56 -8.21 -6.41 -1.88
N LYS A 57 -9.52 -6.65 -1.68
CA LYS A 57 -10.46 -5.64 -1.17
C LYS A 57 -10.26 -5.45 0.33
N ASP A 58 -10.74 -4.34 0.86
CA ASP A 58 -10.81 -4.16 2.31
C ASP A 58 -12.03 -4.91 2.85
N ILE A 59 -11.87 -5.66 3.95
CA ILE A 59 -13.02 -6.34 4.58
C ILE A 59 -14.04 -5.32 5.09
N ALA A 60 -13.60 -4.13 5.46
CA ALA A 60 -14.46 -3.03 5.90
C ALA A 60 -15.41 -2.50 4.79
N ASP A 61 -15.17 -2.88 3.51
CA ASP A 61 -16.11 -2.59 2.42
C ASP A 61 -17.35 -3.51 2.44
N LEU A 62 -17.38 -4.54 3.31
CA LEU A 62 -18.49 -5.45 3.52
C LEU A 62 -19.35 -5.00 4.71
N SER A 63 -20.62 -5.45 4.77
CA SER A 63 -21.44 -5.28 5.97
C SER A 63 -20.83 -6.04 7.16
N GLU A 64 -21.11 -5.60 8.40
CA GLU A 64 -20.61 -6.29 9.60
C GLU A 64 -21.01 -7.77 9.65
N LYS A 65 -22.23 -8.09 9.18
CA LYS A 65 -22.70 -9.47 9.05
C LYS A 65 -21.83 -10.27 8.11
N ASP A 66 -21.56 -9.75 6.90
CA ASP A 66 -20.74 -10.44 5.89
C ASP A 66 -19.28 -10.58 6.35
N GLN A 67 -18.74 -9.59 7.09
CA GLN A 67 -17.42 -9.68 7.71
C GLN A 67 -17.35 -10.86 8.68
N GLY A 68 -18.35 -11.00 9.57
CA GLY A 68 -18.43 -12.12 10.50
C GLY A 68 -18.54 -13.46 9.77
N GLU A 69 -19.38 -13.55 8.74
CA GLU A 69 -19.53 -14.76 7.92
C GLU A 69 -18.21 -15.18 7.27
N VAL A 70 -17.44 -14.25 6.72
CA VAL A 70 -16.12 -14.52 6.12
C VAL A 70 -15.13 -15.03 7.15
N LEU A 71 -15.06 -14.40 8.32
CA LEU A 71 -14.15 -14.77 9.41
C LEU A 71 -14.44 -16.16 9.96
N MET A 72 -15.70 -16.57 10.02
CA MET A 72 -16.15 -17.86 10.55
C MET A 72 -16.17 -18.98 9.49
N SER A 73 -16.16 -18.64 8.21
CA SER A 73 -16.36 -19.61 7.12
C SER A 73 -15.08 -20.40 6.80
N ASP A 74 -15.19 -21.74 6.71
CA ASP A 74 -14.12 -22.63 6.24
C ASP A 74 -13.80 -22.47 4.73
N ARG A 75 -14.61 -21.71 4.02
CA ARG A 75 -14.34 -21.33 2.63
C ARG A 75 -13.14 -20.41 2.51
N PHE A 76 -12.88 -19.62 3.55
CA PHE A 76 -11.76 -18.66 3.59
C PHE A 76 -10.66 -19.15 4.53
N ALA A 77 -9.42 -19.03 4.10
CA ALA A 77 -8.24 -19.20 4.93
C ALA A 77 -7.54 -17.85 5.11
N ALA A 78 -6.92 -17.64 6.28
CA ALA A 78 -6.18 -16.45 6.59
C ALA A 78 -4.67 -16.68 6.40
N GLY A 79 -4.00 -15.80 5.66
CA GLY A 79 -2.55 -15.70 5.61
C GLY A 79 -2.08 -14.38 6.17
N GLU A 80 -0.83 -14.31 6.63
CA GLU A 80 -0.24 -13.07 7.10
C GLU A 80 -0.13 -12.04 5.96
N LYS A 81 -0.54 -10.82 6.24
CA LYS A 81 -0.34 -9.71 5.30
C LYS A 81 1.06 -9.13 5.48
N MET A 82 1.97 -9.57 4.61
CA MET A 82 3.34 -9.05 4.61
C MET A 82 3.39 -7.56 4.27
N ASN A 83 4.33 -6.86 4.91
CA ASN A 83 4.58 -5.44 4.69
C ASN A 83 5.86 -5.26 3.87
N GLY A 84 5.73 -5.28 2.55
CA GLY A 84 6.84 -5.24 1.61
C GLY A 84 6.46 -4.69 0.24
N ILE A 85 7.16 -5.16 -0.77
CA ILE A 85 6.93 -4.84 -2.18
C ILE A 85 6.56 -6.12 -2.93
N ARG A 86 5.40 -6.11 -3.59
CA ARG A 86 4.94 -7.24 -4.40
C ARG A 86 6.00 -7.67 -5.40
N GLY A 87 6.38 -8.94 -5.37
CA GLY A 87 7.32 -9.56 -6.28
C GLY A 87 6.72 -10.77 -6.98
N ILE A 88 6.78 -10.81 -8.31
CA ILE A 88 6.45 -12.00 -9.10
C ILE A 88 7.78 -12.64 -9.50
N LEU A 89 8.00 -13.86 -9.01
CA LEU A 89 9.17 -14.68 -9.38
C LEU A 89 8.87 -15.46 -10.66
N HIS A 90 9.72 -15.31 -11.66
CA HIS A 90 9.72 -16.09 -12.88
C HIS A 90 10.97 -16.98 -12.88
N ILE A 91 10.79 -18.30 -12.87
CA ILE A 91 11.89 -19.25 -13.01
C ILE A 91 12.07 -19.58 -14.49
N ARG A 92 13.23 -19.21 -15.04
CA ARG A 92 13.51 -19.25 -16.47
C ARG A 92 14.82 -20.01 -16.74
N PRO A 93 15.05 -20.52 -17.96
CA PRO A 93 16.31 -21.15 -18.35
C PRO A 93 17.53 -20.23 -18.14
N GLU A 94 17.33 -18.92 -18.39
CA GLU A 94 18.36 -17.90 -18.23
C GLU A 94 18.57 -17.44 -16.78
N GLY A 95 17.81 -17.97 -15.82
CA GLY A 95 17.86 -17.68 -14.38
C GLY A 95 16.56 -17.10 -13.80
N ASN A 96 16.58 -16.90 -12.49
CA ASN A 96 15.43 -16.37 -11.77
C ASN A 96 15.30 -14.87 -12.00
N ARG A 97 14.07 -14.41 -12.29
CA ARG A 97 13.78 -12.99 -12.49
C ARG A 97 12.58 -12.55 -11.69
N PHE A 98 12.63 -11.33 -11.16
CA PHE A 98 11.59 -10.74 -10.33
C PHE A 98 11.02 -9.50 -10.99
N THR A 99 9.68 -9.43 -11.07
CA THR A 99 8.98 -8.20 -11.48
C THR A 99 8.12 -7.66 -10.35
N SER A 100 7.99 -6.34 -10.28
CA SER A 100 7.07 -5.69 -9.34
C SER A 100 5.64 -5.67 -9.89
N ARG A 101 4.69 -5.28 -9.03
CA ARG A 101 3.32 -4.98 -9.44
C ARG A 101 3.22 -3.72 -10.32
N ASN A 102 4.13 -2.77 -10.14
CA ASN A 102 4.05 -1.47 -10.76
C ASN A 102 4.70 -1.48 -12.15
N ARG A 103 4.09 -0.74 -13.07
CA ARG A 103 4.60 -0.59 -14.41
C ARG A 103 5.44 0.68 -14.55
N CYS A 104 6.50 0.58 -15.33
CA CYS A 104 7.28 1.74 -15.78
C CYS A 104 6.36 2.68 -16.57
N ALA A 105 6.45 3.97 -16.29
CA ALA A 105 5.60 4.98 -16.95
C ALA A 105 5.92 5.15 -18.45
N ASN A 106 7.14 4.81 -18.86
CA ASN A 106 7.63 5.00 -20.23
C ASN A 106 7.44 3.77 -21.11
N THR A 107 7.66 2.57 -20.56
CA THR A 107 7.60 1.32 -21.32
C THR A 107 6.33 0.52 -21.09
N TYR A 108 5.57 0.83 -20.04
CA TYR A 108 4.39 0.08 -19.58
C TYR A 108 4.69 -1.36 -19.15
N LEU A 109 5.96 -1.79 -19.17
CA LEU A 109 6.39 -3.07 -18.63
C LEU A 109 6.38 -3.03 -17.10
N LEU A 110 6.18 -4.18 -16.48
CA LEU A 110 6.38 -4.31 -15.04
C LEU A 110 7.85 -3.99 -14.71
N ASN A 111 8.07 -3.23 -13.63
CA ASN A 111 9.42 -2.91 -13.22
C ASN A 111 10.13 -4.20 -12.79
N GLU A 112 11.32 -4.41 -13.29
CA GLU A 112 12.16 -5.55 -12.91
C GLU A 112 12.96 -5.21 -11.65
N LEU A 113 13.00 -6.16 -10.71
CA LEU A 113 13.65 -6.03 -9.40
C LEU A 113 14.81 -7.02 -9.24
N THR A 114 15.10 -7.81 -10.26
CA THR A 114 16.01 -8.96 -10.24
C THR A 114 17.39 -8.62 -9.69
N ASP A 115 17.99 -7.54 -10.17
CA ASP A 115 19.36 -7.17 -9.83
C ASP A 115 19.50 -6.55 -8.42
N ASN A 116 18.39 -6.16 -7.82
CA ASN A 116 18.34 -5.67 -6.44
C ASN A 116 18.27 -6.80 -5.40
N VAL A 117 18.09 -8.06 -5.83
CA VAL A 117 18.04 -9.26 -4.97
C VAL A 117 18.99 -10.35 -5.47
N PRO A 118 20.31 -10.07 -5.55
CA PRO A 118 21.29 -10.94 -6.24
C PRO A 118 21.37 -12.35 -5.63
N HIS A 119 21.17 -12.50 -4.33
CA HIS A 119 21.13 -13.78 -3.62
C HIS A 119 19.92 -14.66 -4.00
N LEU A 120 18.76 -14.06 -4.30
CA LEU A 120 17.59 -14.79 -4.81
C LEU A 120 17.70 -15.08 -6.31
N LYS A 121 18.30 -14.16 -7.08
CA LYS A 121 18.61 -14.36 -8.50
C LYS A 121 19.51 -15.57 -8.73
N GLY A 122 20.50 -15.77 -7.87
CA GLY A 122 21.52 -16.81 -7.99
C GLY A 122 21.11 -18.21 -7.55
N LEU A 123 19.89 -18.41 -7.04
CA LEU A 123 19.41 -19.73 -6.60
C LEU A 123 19.24 -20.69 -7.79
N ASP A 124 19.68 -21.94 -7.65
CA ASP A 124 19.41 -22.99 -8.65
C ASP A 124 17.99 -23.56 -8.47
N LEU A 125 17.06 -23.06 -9.26
CA LEU A 125 15.66 -23.45 -9.26
C LEU A 125 15.24 -24.16 -10.58
N ARG A 126 16.19 -24.72 -11.34
CA ARG A 126 15.95 -25.32 -12.66
C ARG A 126 14.89 -26.43 -12.66
N ASP A 127 14.74 -27.16 -11.56
CA ASP A 127 13.70 -28.19 -11.42
C ASP A 127 12.27 -27.62 -11.50
N PHE A 128 12.13 -26.31 -11.32
CA PHE A 128 10.86 -25.57 -11.40
C PHE A 128 10.83 -24.59 -12.59
N GLU A 129 11.64 -24.85 -13.62
CA GLU A 129 11.66 -24.01 -14.82
C GLU A 129 10.26 -23.86 -15.43
N GLY A 130 9.95 -22.64 -15.90
CA GLY A 130 8.64 -22.29 -16.42
C GLY A 130 7.59 -21.98 -15.36
N SER A 131 7.96 -22.02 -14.05
CA SER A 131 7.05 -21.66 -12.97
C SER A 131 7.03 -20.15 -12.73
N ILE A 132 5.87 -19.66 -12.23
CA ILE A 132 5.64 -18.27 -11.85
C ILE A 132 4.97 -18.25 -10.48
N PHE A 133 5.63 -17.62 -9.51
CA PHE A 133 5.15 -17.49 -8.14
C PHE A 133 4.83 -16.03 -7.80
N ASP A 134 3.81 -15.86 -6.99
CA ASP A 134 3.38 -14.56 -6.48
C ASP A 134 3.73 -14.44 -4.99
N GLY A 135 4.35 -13.34 -4.62
CA GLY A 135 4.84 -13.14 -3.26
C GLY A 135 5.13 -11.70 -2.92
N GLU A 136 5.72 -11.50 -1.76
CA GLU A 136 6.16 -10.21 -1.26
C GLU A 136 7.66 -10.23 -0.98
N LEU A 137 8.40 -9.27 -1.52
CA LEU A 137 9.79 -8.99 -1.18
C LEU A 137 9.81 -8.07 0.04
N TYR A 138 10.53 -8.43 1.09
CA TYR A 138 10.54 -7.69 2.34
C TYR A 138 11.86 -7.84 3.08
N LEU A 139 12.20 -6.85 3.89
CA LEU A 139 13.29 -6.94 4.85
C LEU A 139 12.68 -7.36 6.20
N PRO A 140 13.12 -8.49 6.81
CA PRO A 140 12.61 -8.92 8.11
C PRO A 140 12.84 -7.87 9.20
N SER A 141 11.82 -7.59 10.02
CA SER A 141 11.89 -6.58 11.06
C SER A 141 12.83 -6.94 12.21
N GLU A 142 13.01 -8.24 12.47
CA GLU A 142 13.92 -8.77 13.48
C GLU A 142 15.40 -8.51 13.15
N PHE A 143 15.75 -8.36 11.89
CA PHE A 143 17.13 -8.05 11.45
C PHE A 143 17.34 -6.57 11.16
N PHE A 144 16.26 -5.79 11.22
CA PHE A 144 16.30 -4.37 10.90
C PHE A 144 16.99 -3.56 12.00
N LYS A 145 18.13 -2.93 11.65
CA LYS A 145 18.80 -1.96 12.54
C LYS A 145 18.33 -0.56 12.18
N LEU A 146 17.81 0.14 13.20
CA LEU A 146 17.32 1.51 13.11
C LEU A 146 18.48 2.52 13.04
N ASP A 147 19.27 2.49 11.98
CA ASP A 147 20.37 3.44 11.77
C ASP A 147 20.14 4.42 10.60
N THR A 148 19.41 3.98 9.58
CA THR A 148 19.19 4.77 8.35
C THR A 148 17.71 4.91 8.00
N PHE A 149 16.86 3.93 8.37
CA PHE A 149 15.46 3.87 8.00
C PHE A 149 14.55 3.82 9.22
N THR A 150 13.33 4.36 9.14
CA THR A 150 12.38 4.37 10.25
C THR A 150 11.65 3.04 10.45
N ASN A 151 11.56 2.23 9.41
CA ASN A 151 10.92 0.90 9.45
C ASN A 151 11.38 0.02 8.28
N ALA A 152 11.11 -1.28 8.39
CA ALA A 152 11.50 -2.29 7.43
C ALA A 152 10.90 -2.06 6.02
N LEU A 153 9.68 -1.53 5.90
CA LEU A 153 9.07 -1.21 4.61
C LEU A 153 9.80 -0.07 3.89
N GLU A 154 10.20 0.98 4.62
CA GLU A 154 10.99 2.08 4.05
C GLU A 154 12.33 1.55 3.52
N ALA A 155 13.02 0.72 4.29
CA ALA A 155 14.26 0.08 3.88
C ALA A 155 14.07 -0.83 2.65
N THR A 156 13.05 -1.69 2.68
CA THR A 156 12.69 -2.55 1.54
C THR A 156 12.45 -1.74 0.28
N THR A 157 11.66 -0.67 0.40
CA THR A 157 11.34 0.21 -0.73
C THR A 157 12.59 0.89 -1.29
N ALA A 158 13.45 1.40 -0.41
CA ALA A 158 14.70 2.05 -0.81
C ALA A 158 15.64 1.08 -1.54
N LEU A 159 15.83 -0.14 -1.00
CA LEU A 159 16.69 -1.16 -1.58
C LEU A 159 16.20 -1.66 -2.95
N LEU A 160 14.90 -1.86 -3.10
CA LEU A 160 14.33 -2.36 -4.36
C LEU A 160 14.20 -1.28 -5.45
N HIS A 161 14.39 0.01 -5.11
CA HIS A 161 14.29 1.11 -6.07
C HIS A 161 15.58 1.95 -6.23
N CYS A 162 16.67 1.61 -5.51
CA CYS A 162 17.99 2.20 -5.78
C CYS A 162 18.70 1.47 -6.92
N SER A 163 19.91 1.92 -7.28
CA SER A 163 20.74 1.20 -8.26
C SER A 163 21.12 -0.19 -7.71
N PRO A 164 21.21 -1.22 -8.57
CA PRO A 164 21.59 -2.58 -8.16
C PRO A 164 22.87 -2.67 -7.33
N ASP A 165 23.89 -1.88 -7.68
CA ASP A 165 25.15 -1.85 -6.92
C ASP A 165 24.94 -1.39 -5.48
N LYS A 166 24.17 -0.31 -5.27
CA LYS A 166 23.83 0.16 -3.91
C LYS A 166 23.03 -0.87 -3.12
N ALA A 167 22.08 -1.54 -3.78
CA ALA A 167 21.29 -2.58 -3.14
C ALA A 167 22.16 -3.76 -2.69
N ARG A 168 23.10 -4.19 -3.55
CA ARG A 168 24.06 -5.26 -3.26
C ARG A 168 24.98 -4.86 -2.12
N ASP A 169 25.64 -3.71 -2.24
CA ASP A 169 26.61 -3.22 -1.25
C ASP A 169 25.99 -3.10 0.15
N TYR A 170 24.75 -2.61 0.24
CA TYR A 170 24.02 -2.55 1.52
C TYR A 170 23.76 -3.96 2.08
N GLN A 171 23.21 -4.87 1.28
CA GLN A 171 22.88 -6.22 1.73
C GLN A 171 24.12 -7.03 2.14
N GLU A 172 25.25 -6.85 1.43
CA GLU A 172 26.51 -7.52 1.76
C GLU A 172 27.18 -6.92 2.99
N SER A 173 27.26 -5.59 3.09
CA SER A 173 27.94 -4.91 4.21
C SER A 173 27.18 -5.01 5.54
N THR A 174 25.84 -5.07 5.50
CA THR A 174 25.01 -5.15 6.71
C THR A 174 24.63 -6.58 7.08
N GLY A 175 24.70 -7.52 6.14
CA GLY A 175 24.11 -8.86 6.27
C GLY A 175 22.58 -8.87 6.22
N GLN A 176 21.94 -7.71 6.02
CA GLN A 176 20.48 -7.58 5.97
C GLN A 176 20.00 -7.83 4.54
N ARG A 177 19.48 -9.02 4.28
CA ARG A 177 19.03 -9.44 2.96
C ARG A 177 17.53 -9.32 2.79
N ILE A 178 17.09 -8.97 1.59
CA ILE A 178 15.67 -9.01 1.20
C ILE A 178 15.23 -10.47 1.17
N HIS A 179 14.15 -10.79 1.88
CA HIS A 179 13.48 -12.09 1.86
C HIS A 179 12.34 -12.10 0.85
N TYR A 180 11.95 -13.28 0.41
CA TYR A 180 10.79 -13.48 -0.46
C TYR A 180 9.76 -14.37 0.23
N HIS A 181 8.56 -13.83 0.50
CA HIS A 181 7.44 -14.54 1.08
C HIS A 181 6.45 -14.92 -0.02
N ILE A 182 6.35 -16.22 -0.31
CA ILE A 182 5.53 -16.77 -1.40
C ILE A 182 4.16 -17.14 -0.85
N PHE A 183 3.09 -16.69 -1.52
CA PHE A 183 1.73 -16.94 -1.08
C PHE A 183 0.78 -17.40 -2.20
N ASP A 184 1.23 -17.49 -3.45
CA ASP A 184 0.47 -18.08 -4.55
C ASP A 184 1.39 -18.57 -5.68
N VAL A 185 0.85 -19.43 -6.55
CA VAL A 185 1.50 -19.90 -7.77
C VAL A 185 0.57 -19.74 -8.96
N LEU A 186 1.08 -19.15 -10.03
CA LEU A 186 0.30 -18.77 -11.21
C LEU A 186 0.57 -19.72 -12.38
N ARG A 187 1.76 -20.32 -12.38
CA ARG A 187 2.20 -21.33 -13.32
C ARG A 187 3.13 -22.32 -12.61
N ALA A 188 3.00 -23.59 -12.87
CA ALA A 188 3.91 -24.63 -12.40
C ALA A 188 4.46 -25.41 -13.59
N ASN A 189 5.79 -25.43 -13.75
CA ASN A 189 6.51 -26.15 -14.81
C ASN A 189 5.87 -25.95 -16.21
N GLY A 190 5.54 -24.71 -16.53
CA GLY A 190 4.91 -24.32 -17.81
C GLY A 190 3.38 -24.42 -17.84
N GLN A 191 2.74 -25.11 -16.91
CA GLN A 191 1.28 -25.23 -16.83
C GLN A 191 0.66 -24.03 -16.12
N GLY A 192 -0.28 -23.34 -16.77
CA GLY A 192 -1.03 -22.21 -16.17
C GLY A 192 -2.01 -22.70 -15.10
N LEU A 193 -2.02 -22.05 -13.94
CA LEU A 193 -2.85 -22.40 -12.79
C LEU A 193 -3.84 -21.31 -12.38
N THR A 194 -3.85 -20.18 -13.07
CA THR A 194 -4.68 -19.02 -12.67
C THR A 194 -6.20 -19.31 -12.71
N THR A 195 -6.65 -20.28 -13.48
CA THR A 195 -8.05 -20.73 -13.54
C THR A 195 -8.40 -21.77 -12.47
N CYS A 196 -7.40 -22.39 -11.84
CA CYS A 196 -7.60 -23.36 -10.77
C CYS A 196 -7.99 -22.66 -9.46
N PRO A 197 -8.81 -23.29 -8.60
CA PRO A 197 -9.09 -22.77 -7.27
C PRO A 197 -7.83 -22.73 -6.39
N LEU A 198 -7.79 -21.81 -5.44
CA LEU A 198 -6.61 -21.62 -4.56
C LEU A 198 -6.19 -22.92 -3.87
N ARG A 199 -7.15 -23.74 -3.41
CA ARG A 199 -6.88 -25.03 -2.75
C ARG A 199 -6.01 -25.98 -3.59
N GLU A 200 -6.14 -25.93 -4.91
CA GLU A 200 -5.32 -26.72 -5.83
C GLU A 200 -3.95 -26.07 -6.04
N ARG A 201 -3.91 -24.76 -6.21
CA ARG A 201 -2.65 -24.04 -6.39
C ARG A 201 -1.71 -24.22 -5.19
N VAL A 202 -2.25 -24.24 -3.97
CA VAL A 202 -1.46 -24.45 -2.72
C VAL A 202 -0.75 -25.83 -2.71
N GLN A 203 -1.23 -26.85 -3.41
CA GLN A 203 -0.51 -28.12 -3.48
C GLN A 203 0.83 -27.98 -4.20
N TYR A 204 0.88 -27.23 -5.30
CA TYR A 204 2.14 -26.95 -6.01
C TYR A 204 3.10 -26.12 -5.17
N LEU A 205 2.59 -25.26 -4.28
CA LEU A 205 3.44 -24.53 -3.32
C LEU A 205 4.12 -25.47 -2.32
N LYS A 206 3.46 -26.56 -1.91
CA LYS A 206 4.04 -27.56 -0.98
C LYS A 206 5.23 -28.27 -1.60
N ASP A 207 5.14 -28.63 -2.88
CA ASP A 207 6.22 -29.30 -3.61
C ASP A 207 7.44 -28.36 -3.69
N PHE A 208 7.22 -27.11 -4.07
CA PHE A 208 8.28 -26.10 -4.10
C PHE A 208 8.85 -25.81 -2.71
N GLN A 209 8.02 -25.73 -1.68
CA GLN A 209 8.46 -25.57 -0.29
C GLN A 209 9.35 -26.74 0.17
N GLY A 210 8.97 -27.98 -0.19
CA GLY A 210 9.78 -29.17 0.08
C GLY A 210 11.16 -29.08 -0.54
N PHE A 211 11.23 -28.67 -1.81
CA PHE A 211 12.50 -28.45 -2.51
C PHE A 211 13.35 -27.35 -1.83
N ILE A 212 12.77 -26.18 -1.57
CA ILE A 212 13.48 -25.06 -0.92
C ILE A 212 14.08 -25.48 0.44
N LYS A 213 13.33 -26.26 1.23
CA LYS A 213 13.81 -26.79 2.51
C LYS A 213 14.98 -27.78 2.32
N SER A 214 14.87 -28.71 1.37
CA SER A 214 15.89 -29.73 1.13
C SER A 214 17.16 -29.16 0.51
N SER A 215 17.06 -28.08 -0.26
CA SER A 215 18.19 -27.39 -0.91
C SER A 215 18.93 -26.40 0.01
N GLY A 216 18.43 -26.17 1.23
CA GLY A 216 19.00 -25.19 2.14
C GLY A 216 18.70 -23.72 1.80
N TYR A 217 17.79 -23.46 0.86
CA TYR A 217 17.44 -22.09 0.42
C TYR A 217 16.41 -21.38 1.30
N GLY A 218 15.96 -22.06 2.39
CA GLY A 218 14.91 -21.57 3.28
C GLY A 218 15.29 -20.34 4.13
N GLU A 219 16.56 -19.91 4.12
CA GLU A 219 16.99 -18.74 4.87
C GLU A 219 16.28 -17.46 4.39
N ASN A 220 16.21 -17.25 3.07
CA ASN A 220 15.66 -16.02 2.47
C ASN A 220 14.34 -16.25 1.72
N ILE A 221 13.79 -17.47 1.74
CA ILE A 221 12.49 -17.79 1.13
C ILE A 221 11.55 -18.33 2.20
N ARG A 222 10.41 -17.68 2.34
CA ARG A 222 9.32 -18.07 3.24
C ARG A 222 8.07 -18.42 2.43
N PHE A 223 7.21 -19.23 3.00
CA PHE A 223 5.92 -19.59 2.41
C PHE A 223 4.81 -19.19 3.35
N GLU A 224 3.71 -18.73 2.78
CA GLU A 224 2.51 -18.42 3.56
C GLU A 224 1.96 -19.67 4.25
N GLU A 225 1.69 -19.54 5.53
CA GLU A 225 0.96 -20.52 6.30
C GLU A 225 -0.51 -20.09 6.37
N LEU A 226 -1.40 -20.92 5.82
CA LEU A 226 -2.82 -20.63 5.82
C LEU A 226 -3.48 -21.18 7.09
N VAL A 227 -4.18 -20.29 7.81
CA VAL A 227 -4.96 -20.60 9.01
C VAL A 227 -6.43 -20.69 8.66
N PHE A 228 -7.07 -21.82 8.97
CA PHE A 228 -8.47 -22.12 8.60
C PHE A 228 -9.47 -21.78 9.71
N HIS A 229 -9.06 -21.87 10.96
CA HIS A 229 -9.90 -21.63 12.15
C HIS A 229 -9.31 -20.49 12.98
N ASP A 230 -10.10 -19.93 13.90
CA ASP A 230 -9.65 -18.88 14.82
C ASP A 230 -8.94 -17.69 14.17
N LYS A 231 -9.46 -17.25 12.99
CA LYS A 231 -8.83 -16.21 12.16
C LYS A 231 -8.73 -14.86 12.87
N GLU A 232 -9.68 -14.54 13.77
CA GLU A 232 -9.62 -13.33 14.59
C GLU A 232 -8.49 -13.41 15.63
N GLU A 233 -8.31 -14.57 16.24
CA GLU A 233 -7.20 -14.81 17.17
C GLU A 233 -5.85 -14.73 16.42
N TYR A 234 -5.79 -15.33 15.22
CA TYR A 234 -4.61 -15.21 14.37
C TYR A 234 -4.31 -13.75 14.01
N PHE A 235 -5.33 -12.98 13.63
CA PHE A 235 -5.19 -11.54 13.38
C PHE A 235 -4.64 -10.80 14.61
N ARG A 236 -5.19 -11.05 15.82
CA ARG A 236 -4.69 -10.41 17.05
C ARG A 236 -3.22 -10.72 17.30
N LYS A 237 -2.80 -11.98 17.15
CA LYS A 237 -1.38 -12.40 17.31
C LYS A 237 -0.45 -11.69 16.32
N ILE A 238 -0.86 -11.57 15.05
CA ILE A 238 -0.10 -10.82 14.04
C ILE A 238 0.05 -9.35 14.44
N ILE A 239 -1.03 -8.70 14.91
CA ILE A 239 -0.99 -7.30 15.33
C ILE A 239 -0.12 -7.11 16.59
N GLU A 240 -0.21 -7.99 17.56
CA GLU A 240 0.62 -7.97 18.77
C GLU A 240 2.11 -8.15 18.45
N ALA A 241 2.44 -8.99 17.49
CA ALA A 241 3.80 -9.15 16.96
C ALA A 241 4.28 -7.96 16.10
N GLY A 242 3.43 -6.94 15.85
CA GLY A 242 3.78 -5.75 15.06
C GLY A 242 3.53 -5.92 13.56
N GLY A 243 2.86 -6.98 13.11
CA GLY A 243 2.50 -7.21 11.73
C GLY A 243 1.41 -6.26 11.20
N GLU A 244 1.20 -6.24 9.88
CA GLU A 244 0.23 -5.33 9.22
C GLU A 244 -1.21 -5.82 9.36
N GLY A 245 -1.42 -7.13 9.44
CA GLY A 245 -2.73 -7.77 9.47
C GLY A 245 -2.75 -9.11 8.75
N ILE A 246 -3.92 -9.50 8.23
CA ILE A 246 -4.11 -10.74 7.49
C ILE A 246 -4.80 -10.52 6.14
N VAL A 247 -4.66 -11.49 5.24
CA VAL A 247 -5.45 -11.59 4.01
C VAL A 247 -6.27 -12.87 4.07
N LEU A 248 -7.60 -12.71 4.04
CA LEU A 248 -8.56 -13.80 3.94
C LEU A 248 -8.71 -14.16 2.48
N LYS A 249 -8.45 -15.42 2.13
CA LYS A 249 -8.43 -15.92 0.75
C LYS A 249 -9.49 -17.00 0.55
N ASP A 250 -10.36 -16.83 -0.44
CA ASP A 250 -11.36 -17.82 -0.86
C ASP A 250 -10.66 -19.02 -1.50
N LEU A 251 -10.74 -20.16 -0.84
CA LEU A 251 -10.10 -21.41 -1.26
C LEU A 251 -10.67 -21.96 -2.58
N ASN A 252 -11.87 -21.56 -2.95
CA ASN A 252 -12.58 -22.04 -4.15
C ASN A 252 -12.39 -21.11 -5.35
N ALA A 253 -11.79 -19.95 -5.15
CA ALA A 253 -11.68 -18.94 -6.19
C ALA A 253 -10.43 -19.13 -7.06
N PRO A 254 -10.54 -18.83 -8.36
CA PRO A 254 -9.40 -18.72 -9.26
C PRO A 254 -8.58 -17.45 -8.90
N TYR A 255 -7.43 -17.31 -9.55
CA TYR A 255 -6.61 -16.11 -9.46
C TYR A 255 -7.07 -15.05 -10.48
N PHE A 256 -7.56 -13.92 -10.01
CA PHE A 256 -8.07 -12.83 -10.84
C PHE A 256 -6.96 -11.82 -11.17
N GLN A 257 -6.23 -12.06 -12.25
CA GLN A 257 -5.13 -11.20 -12.67
C GLN A 257 -5.57 -9.73 -12.84
N GLY A 258 -4.84 -8.81 -12.20
CA GLY A 258 -5.06 -7.37 -12.29
C GLY A 258 -6.32 -6.85 -11.62
N ALA A 259 -7.18 -7.74 -11.12
CA ALA A 259 -8.45 -7.37 -10.52
C ALA A 259 -8.38 -7.24 -9.01
N ARG A 260 -9.21 -6.34 -8.48
CA ARG A 260 -9.52 -6.25 -7.05
C ARG A 260 -10.79 -7.04 -6.79
N SER A 261 -10.63 -8.24 -6.27
CA SER A 261 -11.69 -9.21 -6.09
C SER A 261 -12.02 -9.43 -4.61
N SER A 262 -13.28 -9.77 -4.29
CA SER A 262 -13.70 -10.18 -2.95
C SER A 262 -13.25 -11.60 -2.59
N SER A 263 -12.60 -12.32 -3.51
CA SER A 263 -11.93 -13.58 -3.18
C SER A 263 -10.67 -13.39 -2.33
N TRP A 264 -10.12 -12.18 -2.27
CA TRP A 264 -9.09 -11.76 -1.32
C TRP A 264 -9.57 -10.54 -0.56
N LEU A 265 -9.65 -10.68 0.78
CA LEU A 265 -10.10 -9.63 1.68
C LEU A 265 -9.01 -9.35 2.70
N LYS A 266 -8.51 -8.13 2.75
CA LYS A 266 -7.51 -7.74 3.75
C LYS A 266 -8.19 -7.21 5.00
N LEU A 267 -7.76 -7.71 6.15
CA LEU A 267 -8.05 -7.19 7.48
C LEU A 267 -6.75 -6.61 8.06
N LYS A 268 -6.73 -5.30 8.27
CA LYS A 268 -5.54 -4.58 8.70
C LYS A 268 -5.72 -3.96 10.06
N ARG A 269 -4.61 -3.74 10.77
CA ARG A 269 -4.59 -2.82 11.89
C ARG A 269 -5.13 -1.47 11.44
N SER A 270 -6.04 -0.93 12.19
CA SER A 270 -6.51 0.45 12.04
C SER A 270 -6.54 1.13 13.40
N ASN A 271 -6.05 2.34 13.44
CA ASN A 271 -6.20 3.23 14.58
C ASN A 271 -7.28 4.24 14.22
N THR A 272 -8.16 4.55 15.16
CA THR A 272 -9.14 5.62 15.05
C THR A 272 -8.81 6.70 16.08
N THR A 273 -9.04 7.94 15.71
CA THR A 273 -8.95 9.09 16.60
C THR A 273 -9.90 10.16 16.13
N ASP A 274 -10.31 11.03 17.04
CA ASP A 274 -10.97 12.27 16.67
C ASP A 274 -9.90 13.30 16.32
N ALA A 275 -10.09 14.02 15.22
CA ALA A 275 -9.17 14.99 14.69
C ALA A 275 -9.91 16.26 14.24
N ILE A 276 -9.19 17.34 14.16
CA ILE A 276 -9.70 18.67 13.80
C ILE A 276 -9.38 18.96 12.34
N ILE A 277 -10.32 19.47 11.57
CA ILE A 277 -10.01 20.03 10.25
C ILE A 277 -9.28 21.36 10.45
N ILE A 278 -7.97 21.36 10.18
CA ILE A 278 -7.07 22.52 10.41
C ILE A 278 -6.72 23.26 9.11
N GLY A 279 -7.08 22.72 7.97
CA GLY A 279 -6.77 23.34 6.69
C GLY A 279 -7.33 22.55 5.50
N TYR A 280 -7.04 23.05 4.31
CA TYR A 280 -7.47 22.43 3.06
C TYR A 280 -6.46 22.71 1.94
N ASP A 281 -6.60 21.95 0.84
CA ASP A 281 -5.88 22.18 -0.41
C ASP A 281 -6.88 22.20 -1.57
N ARG A 282 -6.65 23.05 -2.52
CA ARG A 282 -7.48 23.18 -3.73
C ARG A 282 -7.34 21.98 -4.67
N GLY A 283 -6.26 21.21 -4.53
CA GLY A 283 -6.01 20.06 -5.38
C GLY A 283 -5.54 20.45 -6.79
N LYS A 284 -5.25 19.41 -7.58
CA LYS A 284 -4.92 19.58 -9.00
C LYS A 284 -6.17 19.91 -9.81
N GLU A 285 -6.05 20.80 -10.80
CA GLU A 285 -7.15 21.23 -11.68
C GLU A 285 -8.31 21.94 -10.92
N TRP A 286 -8.00 22.61 -9.80
CA TRP A 286 -8.98 23.39 -9.04
C TRP A 286 -9.65 24.49 -9.90
N ASP A 287 -8.89 25.08 -10.83
CA ASP A 287 -9.32 26.09 -11.81
C ASP A 287 -10.44 25.59 -12.75
N LYS A 288 -10.49 24.26 -12.97
CA LYS A 288 -11.50 23.63 -13.83
C LYS A 288 -12.69 23.07 -13.04
N LYS A 289 -12.46 22.66 -11.80
CA LYS A 289 -13.46 21.94 -10.99
C LYS A 289 -14.18 22.82 -9.98
N GLY A 290 -13.61 23.96 -9.59
CA GLY A 290 -14.19 24.88 -8.63
C GLY A 290 -14.41 24.29 -7.24
N LEU A 291 -13.63 23.26 -6.84
CA LEU A 291 -13.81 22.55 -5.58
C LEU A 291 -12.50 22.39 -4.84
N ILE A 292 -12.56 22.32 -3.48
CA ILE A 292 -11.42 21.91 -2.67
C ILE A 292 -10.98 20.48 -3.01
N GLY A 293 -9.68 20.20 -2.90
CA GLY A 293 -9.08 18.91 -3.24
C GLY A 293 -8.98 17.95 -2.07
N SER A 294 -8.56 18.48 -0.91
CA SER A 294 -8.35 17.70 0.31
C SER A 294 -8.52 18.56 1.54
N VAL A 295 -8.70 17.93 2.69
CA VAL A 295 -8.67 18.56 4.00
C VAL A 295 -7.45 18.11 4.79
N GLU A 296 -6.87 18.97 5.59
CA GLU A 296 -5.78 18.67 6.51
C GLU A 296 -6.33 18.45 7.91
N LEU A 297 -5.90 17.35 8.56
CA LEU A 297 -6.35 16.97 9.89
C LEU A 297 -5.25 17.20 10.91
N GLY A 298 -5.62 17.68 12.10
CA GLY A 298 -4.75 17.92 13.24
C GLY A 298 -5.26 17.26 14.51
N VAL A 299 -4.32 16.95 15.41
CA VAL A 299 -4.58 16.46 16.77
C VAL A 299 -3.65 17.16 17.75
N PHE A 300 -4.03 17.25 19.01
CA PHE A 300 -3.11 17.67 20.05
C PHE A 300 -2.23 16.49 20.49
N ASP A 301 -0.94 16.74 20.60
CA ASP A 301 -0.01 15.76 21.15
C ASP A 301 -0.02 15.74 22.68
N GLU A 302 0.85 14.93 23.30
CA GLU A 302 0.98 14.78 24.74
C GLU A 302 1.43 16.08 25.47
N ASN A 303 1.96 17.04 24.74
CA ASN A 303 2.38 18.36 25.25
C ASN A 303 1.30 19.44 25.05
N GLY A 304 0.18 19.09 24.41
CA GLY A 304 -0.84 20.05 24.01
C GLY A 304 -0.52 20.82 22.73
N ASP A 305 0.54 20.46 22.01
CA ASP A 305 0.89 21.05 20.73
C ASP A 305 -0.01 20.49 19.60
N LEU A 306 -0.57 21.37 18.80
CA LEU A 306 -1.35 20.96 17.63
C LEU A 306 -0.42 20.42 16.52
N ARG A 307 -0.62 19.18 16.12
CA ARG A 307 0.17 18.46 15.11
C ARG A 307 -0.68 18.07 13.91
N SER A 308 -0.20 18.35 12.69
CA SER A 308 -0.83 17.80 11.50
C SER A 308 -0.57 16.30 11.41
N ILE A 309 -1.63 15.50 11.31
CA ILE A 309 -1.55 14.06 11.04
C ILE A 309 -1.78 13.71 9.57
N GLY A 310 -1.91 14.70 8.71
CA GLY A 310 -1.93 14.52 7.25
C GLY A 310 -3.18 15.05 6.57
N ARG A 311 -3.30 14.70 5.27
CA ARG A 311 -4.38 15.18 4.40
C ARG A 311 -5.26 14.04 3.91
N VAL A 312 -6.56 14.29 3.86
CA VAL A 312 -7.58 13.39 3.33
C VAL A 312 -8.10 13.94 2.03
N SER A 313 -7.90 13.20 0.95
CA SER A 313 -8.43 13.51 -0.40
C SER A 313 -9.58 12.61 -0.82
N SER A 314 -9.93 11.60 -0.02
CA SER A 314 -11.00 10.62 -0.28
C SER A 314 -12.39 11.13 0.15
N LEU A 315 -12.66 12.42 -0.03
CA LEU A 315 -13.98 13.01 0.22
C LEU A 315 -14.94 12.70 -0.93
N SER A 316 -16.22 12.44 -0.62
CA SER A 316 -17.25 12.30 -1.64
C SER A 316 -17.40 13.60 -2.44
N PHE A 317 -17.88 13.50 -3.67
CA PHE A 317 -18.10 14.66 -4.52
C PHE A 317 -19.10 15.63 -3.87
N GLN A 318 -20.19 15.12 -3.29
CA GLN A 318 -21.17 15.94 -2.58
C GLN A 318 -20.53 16.69 -1.39
N LYS A 319 -19.76 16.00 -0.56
CA LYS A 319 -19.12 16.65 0.60
C LYS A 319 -18.13 17.75 0.18
N ARG A 320 -17.44 17.57 -0.95
CA ARG A 320 -16.59 18.66 -1.52
C ARG A 320 -17.41 19.87 -1.92
N ILE A 321 -18.58 19.66 -2.55
CA ILE A 321 -19.51 20.76 -2.86
C ILE A 321 -19.95 21.47 -1.60
N ASP A 322 -20.40 20.71 -0.60
CA ASP A 322 -20.92 21.25 0.67
C ASP A 322 -19.87 22.12 1.39
N MET A 323 -18.61 21.69 1.35
CA MET A 323 -17.49 22.34 2.02
C MET A 323 -16.88 23.51 1.24
N THR A 324 -17.20 23.66 -0.03
CA THR A 324 -16.57 24.67 -0.92
C THR A 324 -17.45 25.90 -1.05
N GLU A 325 -16.83 27.08 -0.97
CA GLU A 325 -17.35 28.36 -1.45
C GLU A 325 -16.39 28.95 -2.50
N LEU A 326 -16.90 29.80 -3.36
CA LEU A 326 -16.08 30.49 -4.35
C LEU A 326 -15.86 31.95 -3.91
N VAL A 327 -14.62 32.31 -3.67
CA VAL A 327 -14.20 33.68 -3.42
C VAL A 327 -13.44 34.17 -4.62
N GLU A 328 -13.98 35.13 -5.35
CA GLU A 328 -13.39 35.66 -6.61
C GLU A 328 -13.00 34.53 -7.58
N VAL A 329 -13.93 33.59 -7.84
CA VAL A 329 -13.77 32.37 -8.65
C VAL A 329 -12.77 31.32 -8.12
N THR A 330 -12.19 31.57 -6.96
CA THR A 330 -11.24 30.65 -6.31
C THR A 330 -11.95 29.77 -5.29
N PRO A 331 -11.87 28.43 -5.40
CA PRO A 331 -12.46 27.53 -4.40
C PRO A 331 -11.74 27.65 -3.05
N THR A 332 -12.48 27.98 -2.04
CA THR A 332 -12.05 28.05 -0.64
C THR A 332 -12.94 27.16 0.20
N MET A 333 -12.47 26.79 1.38
CA MET A 333 -13.30 26.07 2.34
C MET A 333 -14.21 27.05 3.06
N LYS A 334 -15.49 26.71 3.19
CA LYS A 334 -16.41 27.46 4.06
C LYS A 334 -15.91 27.46 5.49
N LYS A 335 -15.97 28.60 6.14
CA LYS A 335 -15.42 28.83 7.49
C LYS A 335 -15.95 27.86 8.54
N GLU A 336 -17.22 27.45 8.43
CA GLU A 336 -17.88 26.53 9.34
C GLU A 336 -17.23 25.12 9.40
N TYR A 337 -16.48 24.73 8.37
CA TYR A 337 -15.78 23.44 8.36
C TYR A 337 -14.38 23.48 8.97
N LEU A 338 -13.78 24.66 9.07
CA LEU A 338 -12.52 24.81 9.78
C LEU A 338 -12.80 24.71 11.30
N GLY A 339 -12.02 23.89 12.00
CA GLY A 339 -12.25 23.59 13.40
C GLY A 339 -13.29 22.47 13.65
N THR A 340 -13.95 21.95 12.60
CA THR A 340 -14.86 20.81 12.76
C THR A 340 -14.10 19.56 13.20
N VAL A 341 -14.64 18.86 14.19
CA VAL A 341 -14.11 17.58 14.65
C VAL A 341 -14.65 16.46 13.76
N VAL A 342 -13.75 15.57 13.36
CA VAL A 342 -14.06 14.39 12.57
C VAL A 342 -13.45 13.14 13.21
N GLU A 343 -14.15 12.03 13.15
CA GLU A 343 -13.54 10.74 13.39
C GLU A 343 -12.73 10.33 12.17
N CYS A 344 -11.48 10.00 12.38
CA CYS A 344 -10.61 9.54 11.31
C CYS A 344 -9.97 8.20 11.65
N ARG A 345 -9.60 7.46 10.59
CA ARG A 345 -8.92 6.18 10.65
C ARG A 345 -7.60 6.28 9.89
N PHE A 346 -6.55 5.68 10.44
CA PHE A 346 -5.25 5.54 9.78
C PHE A 346 -4.59 4.21 10.19
N GLN A 347 -3.66 3.73 9.40
CA GLN A 347 -2.97 2.46 9.65
C GLN A 347 -1.84 2.65 10.66
N GLU A 348 -0.95 3.58 10.40
CA GLU A 348 0.23 3.93 11.22
C GLU A 348 0.66 5.36 10.91
N LEU A 349 1.51 5.94 11.74
CA LEU A 349 2.15 7.22 11.46
C LEU A 349 3.51 6.99 10.77
N ASN A 350 3.79 7.79 9.73
CA ASN A 350 5.07 7.79 9.05
C ASN A 350 6.09 8.72 9.74
N LYS A 351 7.31 8.82 9.19
CA LYS A 351 8.39 9.68 9.71
C LYS A 351 8.08 11.17 9.79
N ASN A 352 7.01 11.63 9.16
CA ASN A 352 6.53 13.01 9.27
C ASN A 352 5.32 13.12 10.20
N LEU A 353 5.07 12.12 11.05
CA LEU A 353 3.90 11.97 11.94
C LEU A 353 2.57 12.00 11.20
N ARG A 354 2.55 11.66 9.91
CA ARG A 354 1.33 11.65 9.09
C ARG A 354 0.74 10.27 8.98
N GLY A 355 -0.57 10.19 9.10
CA GLY A 355 -1.33 8.93 9.02
C GLY A 355 -1.25 8.29 7.63
N ARG A 356 -0.74 7.08 7.57
CA ARG A 356 -0.78 6.26 6.35
C ARG A 356 -2.22 5.79 6.11
N HIS A 357 -2.73 5.96 4.90
CA HIS A 357 -4.12 5.67 4.53
C HIS A 357 -5.16 6.41 5.39
N LEU A 358 -4.87 7.66 5.74
CA LEU A 358 -5.77 8.50 6.53
C LEU A 358 -7.10 8.71 5.80
N GLN A 359 -8.21 8.48 6.51
CA GLN A 359 -9.58 8.60 6.00
C GLN A 359 -10.49 9.21 7.06
N ILE A 360 -11.43 10.04 6.66
CA ILE A 360 -12.53 10.49 7.52
C ILE A 360 -13.62 9.40 7.48
N LEU A 361 -14.03 8.95 8.66
CA LEU A 361 -15.13 8.00 8.84
C LEU A 361 -16.46 8.75 9.03
N SER A 362 -16.46 9.76 9.88
CA SER A 362 -17.65 10.54 10.19
C SER A 362 -17.29 11.97 10.61
N PHE A 363 -18.26 12.87 10.44
CA PHE A 363 -18.22 14.22 11.01
C PHE A 363 -18.89 14.18 12.37
N ARG A 364 -18.24 14.75 13.38
CA ARG A 364 -18.79 14.81 14.75
C ARG A 364 -19.74 16.00 14.87
N GLU A 365 -20.96 15.84 14.38
CA GLU A 365 -21.99 16.88 14.31
C GLU A 365 -23.24 16.47 15.14
N GLY A 366 -24.05 17.45 15.55
CA GLY A 366 -25.29 17.23 16.27
C GLY A 366 -25.10 16.49 17.61
N GLN A 367 -25.77 15.37 17.81
CA GLN A 367 -25.69 14.57 19.05
C GLN A 367 -24.29 13.88 19.23
N ASN A 368 -23.54 13.76 18.16
CA ASN A 368 -22.20 13.18 18.18
C ASN A 368 -21.10 14.26 18.21
N ALA A 369 -21.46 15.53 18.41
CA ALA A 369 -20.49 16.63 18.49
C ALA A 369 -19.50 16.40 19.64
N LYS A 370 -18.23 16.64 19.35
CA LYS A 370 -17.15 16.59 20.33
C LYS A 370 -16.38 17.90 20.35
N PRO A 371 -15.91 18.32 21.53
CA PRO A 371 -15.07 19.52 21.62
C PRO A 371 -13.68 19.26 21.03
N ILE A 372 -13.06 20.31 20.48
CA ILE A 372 -11.71 20.27 19.92
C ILE A 372 -10.70 19.78 20.97
N SER A 373 -10.92 20.12 22.25
CA SER A 373 -10.08 19.72 23.37
C SER A 373 -9.99 18.22 23.62
N GLU A 374 -10.85 17.41 23.00
CA GLU A 374 -10.78 15.94 23.08
C GLU A 374 -10.01 15.29 21.92
N CYS A 375 -9.53 16.08 20.98
CA CYS A 375 -8.79 15.57 19.81
C CYS A 375 -7.33 15.34 20.12
N HIS A 376 -7.02 14.36 20.98
CA HIS A 376 -5.66 14.04 21.42
C HIS A 376 -5.14 12.73 20.80
N LEU A 377 -3.84 12.71 20.51
CA LEU A 377 -3.12 11.51 20.09
C LEU A 377 -1.74 11.48 20.76
N ASN A 378 -1.44 10.43 21.51
CA ASN A 378 -0.12 10.27 22.12
C ASN A 378 0.89 9.87 21.03
N LEU A 379 1.83 10.75 20.74
CA LEU A 379 2.87 10.61 19.74
C LEU A 379 4.25 10.26 20.31
N SER A 380 4.37 10.05 21.64
CA SER A 380 5.67 9.84 22.31
C SER A 380 6.49 8.72 21.70
N LYS A 381 5.85 7.55 21.43
CA LYS A 381 6.54 6.40 20.84
C LYS A 381 7.08 6.68 19.44
N GLU A 382 6.31 7.37 18.62
CA GLU A 382 6.69 7.77 17.26
C GLU A 382 7.82 8.79 17.30
N LYS A 383 7.75 9.79 18.19
CA LYS A 383 8.79 10.78 18.40
C LYS A 383 10.12 10.15 18.86
N GLU A 384 10.06 9.18 19.79
CA GLU A 384 11.25 8.42 20.22
C GLU A 384 11.89 7.65 19.06
N LYS A 385 11.09 6.97 18.22
CA LYS A 385 11.62 6.28 17.03
C LYS A 385 12.33 7.24 16.09
N LEU A 386 11.74 8.40 15.82
CA LEU A 386 12.34 9.42 14.96
C LEU A 386 13.64 9.96 15.54
N ALA A 387 13.66 10.25 16.84
CA ALA A 387 14.86 10.73 17.53
C ALA A 387 16.02 9.72 17.48
N ARG A 388 15.73 8.41 17.61
CA ARG A 388 16.75 7.35 17.54
C ARG A 388 17.45 7.28 16.17
N VAL A 389 16.75 7.60 15.10
CA VAL A 389 17.30 7.61 13.73
C VAL A 389 17.75 9.02 13.28
N GLY A 390 17.83 9.99 14.20
CA GLY A 390 18.29 11.35 13.91
C GLY A 390 17.35 12.17 13.01
N ILE A 391 16.06 11.78 12.91
CA ILE A 391 15.07 12.54 12.14
C ILE A 391 14.50 13.64 13.02
N THR A 392 14.55 14.86 12.51
CA THR A 392 13.92 16.01 13.17
C THR A 392 12.40 15.83 13.22
N ILE A 393 11.82 15.98 14.41
CA ILE A 393 10.38 15.95 14.60
C ILE A 393 9.79 17.19 13.91
N PRO A 394 8.77 17.05 13.06
CA PRO A 394 8.12 18.22 12.46
C PRO A 394 7.62 19.19 13.50
N ASP A 395 7.77 20.48 13.24
CA ASP A 395 7.28 21.52 14.15
C ASP A 395 5.76 21.42 14.36
N PRO A 396 5.26 21.88 15.53
CA PRO A 396 3.83 22.08 15.74
C PRO A 396 3.25 22.96 14.63
N VAL A 397 1.97 22.76 14.35
CA VAL A 397 1.23 23.66 13.46
C VAL A 397 1.20 25.04 14.16
N ASN A 398 1.79 26.04 13.51
CA ASN A 398 1.78 27.37 14.04
C ASN A 398 0.32 27.89 14.07
N GLU A 399 -0.20 28.25 15.23
CA GLU A 399 -1.57 28.76 15.41
C GLU A 399 -1.88 29.96 14.51
N ARG A 400 -0.85 30.73 14.10
CA ARG A 400 -0.99 31.82 13.14
C ARG A 400 -1.30 31.37 11.71
N LEU A 401 -1.03 30.09 11.36
CA LEU A 401 -1.38 29.47 10.08
C LEU A 401 -2.79 28.89 10.09
N ILE A 402 -3.34 28.66 11.27
CA ILE A 402 -4.75 28.40 11.44
C ILE A 402 -5.46 29.74 11.45
N GLN A 403 -5.50 30.43 10.31
CA GLN A 403 -6.52 31.43 10.06
C GLN A 403 -7.87 30.70 9.91
N ILE A 404 -8.29 30.10 11.00
CA ILE A 404 -9.68 29.77 11.26
C ILE A 404 -10.33 31.15 11.33
N GLY A 405 -10.90 31.57 10.19
CA GLY A 405 -11.44 32.91 10.09
C GLY A 405 -12.28 33.25 11.30
N ASN A 406 -11.84 34.25 12.08
CA ASN A 406 -12.50 34.90 13.20
C ASN A 406 -13.11 34.01 14.32
N LEU A 407 -12.88 32.72 14.36
CA LEU A 407 -12.78 32.04 15.64
C LEU A 407 -11.43 32.47 16.22
N GLU A 408 -11.44 33.58 16.92
CA GLU A 408 -10.44 33.84 17.95
C GLU A 408 -10.32 32.52 18.72
N MET A 409 -9.23 31.78 18.54
CA MET A 409 -8.68 30.94 19.59
C MET A 409 -8.25 31.85 20.73
N ALA A 410 -9.03 32.92 20.97
CA ALA A 410 -9.02 33.73 22.13
C ALA A 410 -9.35 32.80 23.27
N SER A 411 -8.29 32.42 23.96
CA SER A 411 -8.31 31.74 25.24
C SER A 411 -8.72 30.26 25.25
N ILE A 412 -8.18 29.38 24.39
CA ILE A 412 -7.80 28.06 24.90
C ILE A 412 -6.45 28.27 25.60
N ASN A 413 -6.46 28.96 26.73
CA ASN A 413 -5.41 28.94 27.73
C ASN A 413 -5.37 27.52 28.32
N PHE A 414 -4.72 26.59 27.65
CA PHE A 414 -4.20 25.38 28.27
C PHE A 414 -2.93 25.71 29.08
N ARG A 415 -3.01 26.67 29.95
CA ARG A 415 -2.12 26.72 31.11
C ARG A 415 -2.80 25.84 32.16
N SER A 416 -2.10 24.73 32.50
CA SER A 416 -2.32 23.98 33.72
C SER A 416 -2.87 24.89 34.82
N THR A 417 -4.10 24.61 35.25
CA THR A 417 -4.46 24.93 36.62
C THR A 417 -3.72 23.93 37.47
N GLU A 418 -2.48 24.27 37.87
CA GLU A 418 -1.96 23.84 39.13
C GLU A 418 -2.86 24.53 40.18
N ASP A 419 -3.70 23.72 40.84
CA ASP A 419 -4.03 23.79 42.28
C ASP A 419 -4.56 22.43 42.72
#